data_09b7dbe4c8431df71cc705de216138a3
#
_entry.id   09b7dbe4c8431df71cc705de216138a3
#
_cell.length_a   1.000
_cell.length_b   1.000
_cell.length_c   1.000
_cell.angle_alpha   90.00
_cell.angle_beta   90.00
_cell.angle_gamma   90.00
#
_symmetry.space_group_name_H-M   'P 1'
#
loop_
_entity.id
_entity.type
_entity.pdbx_description
1 polymer ?
#
loop_
_entity_poly.entity_id
_entity_poly.type
_entity_poly.pdbx_seq_one_letter_code
_entity_poly.pdbx_strand_id
1 'polypeptide(L)'
;MNLSFVIPCYRSEHTIIPVLEEIRNKMIEQPEITYEVNTVNDNSPDDVLSVLYDYADQHSFLNVIDLTRNFGQHAAMMAGLSQAKGDIVIFLDDDGQCPMDHLWELLAPLKDDYDVSLAQYQFEDRKESFFRILGSRLNDAMICSLLDKPKDLYVSNFMAFKSFIAKEILRYKNPYPYIDGLILRSTRKIAKVPMQD
;
A
#
# COMPACT_ATOMS: atom_id res chain seq x y z
N MET A 1 18.53 2.20 6.88
CA MET A 1 17.19 2.47 6.30
C MET A 1 16.24 1.41 6.83
N ASN A 2 15.13 1.84 7.40
CA ASN A 2 14.13 0.93 7.96
C ASN A 2 12.87 1.00 7.09
N LEU A 3 12.27 -0.14 6.77
CA LEU A 3 11.06 -0.22 5.98
C LEU A 3 9.87 -0.67 6.84
N SER A 4 8.69 -0.07 6.62
CA SER A 4 7.43 -0.55 7.18
C SER A 4 6.51 -0.92 6.02
N PHE A 5 6.19 -2.20 5.89
CA PHE A 5 5.13 -2.66 5.00
C PHE A 5 3.80 -2.57 5.72
N VAL A 6 2.76 -2.12 5.04
CA VAL A 6 1.39 -2.05 5.57
C VAL A 6 0.45 -2.76 4.60
N ILE A 7 -0.23 -3.78 5.09
CA ILE A 7 -1.06 -4.68 4.29
C ILE A 7 -2.44 -4.77 4.93
N PRO A 8 -3.48 -4.16 4.36
CA PRO A 8 -4.86 -4.39 4.76
C PRO A 8 -5.28 -5.79 4.31
N CYS A 9 -5.87 -6.57 5.21
CA CYS A 9 -6.26 -7.97 4.97
C CYS A 9 -7.78 -8.14 5.09
N TYR A 10 -8.40 -8.68 4.04
CA TYR A 10 -9.82 -9.02 4.03
C TYR A 10 -10.11 -10.15 3.04
N ARG A 11 -10.54 -11.32 3.54
CA ARG A 11 -10.76 -12.56 2.78
C ARG A 11 -9.48 -13.06 2.10
N SER A 12 -8.38 -13.03 2.82
CA SER A 12 -7.05 -13.33 2.31
C SER A 12 -6.35 -14.50 3.04
N GLU A 13 -7.09 -15.38 3.68
CA GLU A 13 -6.54 -16.54 4.41
C GLU A 13 -5.61 -17.43 3.57
N HIS A 14 -5.82 -17.46 2.24
CA HIS A 14 -5.03 -18.28 1.33
C HIS A 14 -3.94 -17.50 0.58
N THR A 15 -4.02 -16.16 0.56
CA THR A 15 -3.10 -15.32 -0.23
C THR A 15 -2.07 -14.61 0.62
N ILE A 16 -2.36 -14.34 1.89
CA ILE A 16 -1.48 -13.49 2.72
C ILE A 16 -0.13 -14.14 3.02
N ILE A 17 -0.06 -15.46 3.28
CA ILE A 17 1.21 -16.12 3.58
C ILE A 17 2.17 -16.08 2.41
N PRO A 18 1.77 -16.41 1.16
CA PRO A 18 2.60 -16.15 -0.03
C PRO A 18 3.16 -14.73 -0.09
N VAL A 19 2.34 -13.69 0.16
CA VAL A 19 2.79 -12.30 0.15
C VAL A 19 3.85 -12.03 1.21
N LEU A 20 3.65 -12.54 2.45
CA LEU A 20 4.62 -12.39 3.53
C LEU A 20 5.95 -13.08 3.22
N GLU A 21 5.91 -14.26 2.59
CA GLU A 21 7.10 -14.99 2.15
C GLU A 21 7.83 -14.26 1.00
N GLU A 22 7.11 -13.65 0.07
CA GLU A 22 7.72 -12.82 -0.97
C GLU A 22 8.46 -11.62 -0.38
N ILE A 23 7.83 -10.90 0.58
CA ILE A 23 8.49 -9.82 1.30
C ILE A 23 9.74 -10.32 1.99
N ARG A 24 9.64 -11.42 2.75
CA ARG A 24 10.76 -12.00 3.47
C ARG A 24 11.92 -12.37 2.54
N ASN A 25 11.62 -13.03 1.44
CA ASN A 25 12.61 -13.43 0.45
C ASN A 25 13.27 -12.21 -0.21
N LYS A 26 12.49 -11.17 -0.51
CA LYS A 26 13.02 -9.92 -1.09
C LYS A 26 13.93 -9.19 -0.12
N MET A 27 13.61 -9.20 1.17
CA MET A 27 14.44 -8.56 2.19
C MET A 27 15.77 -9.28 2.45
N ILE A 28 15.88 -10.58 2.17
CA ILE A 28 17.14 -11.33 2.25
C ILE A 28 18.20 -10.79 1.27
N GLU A 29 17.77 -10.18 0.15
CA GLU A 29 18.69 -9.58 -0.83
C GLU A 29 19.48 -8.39 -0.28
N GLN A 30 18.99 -7.73 0.77
CA GLN A 30 19.57 -6.51 1.36
C GLN A 30 19.58 -6.62 2.90
N PRO A 31 20.45 -7.46 3.49
CA PRO A 31 20.42 -7.78 4.92
C PRO A 31 20.75 -6.58 5.83
N GLU A 32 21.31 -5.50 5.29
CA GLU A 32 21.56 -4.26 6.02
C GLU A 32 20.30 -3.38 6.19
N ILE A 33 19.20 -3.70 5.49
CA ILE A 33 17.93 -3.02 5.61
C ILE A 33 17.07 -3.74 6.64
N THR A 34 16.66 -3.06 7.68
CA THR A 34 15.71 -3.59 8.65
C THR A 34 14.28 -3.33 8.19
N TYR A 35 13.37 -4.20 8.58
CA TYR A 35 11.96 -4.05 8.17
C TYR A 35 11.00 -4.59 9.21
N GLU A 36 9.78 -4.13 9.13
CA GLU A 36 8.61 -4.67 9.80
C GLU A 36 7.45 -4.76 8.81
N VAL A 37 6.52 -5.66 9.08
CA VAL A 37 5.28 -5.81 8.33
C VAL A 37 4.11 -5.61 9.29
N ASN A 38 3.23 -4.67 8.99
CA ASN A 38 2.03 -4.36 9.75
C ASN A 38 0.82 -4.87 8.94
N THR A 39 0.34 -6.06 9.23
CA THR A 39 -0.90 -6.60 8.66
C THR A 39 -2.09 -6.13 9.46
N VAL A 40 -3.17 -5.76 8.78
CA VAL A 40 -4.39 -5.26 9.43
C VAL A 40 -5.56 -6.09 9.01
N ASN A 41 -6.05 -6.96 9.91
CA ASN A 41 -7.30 -7.66 9.71
C ASN A 41 -8.47 -6.68 9.82
N ASP A 42 -9.16 -6.41 8.71
CA ASP A 42 -10.34 -5.53 8.68
C ASP A 42 -11.62 -6.32 9.03
N ASN A 43 -11.56 -7.05 10.15
CA ASN A 43 -12.64 -7.94 10.63
C ASN A 43 -13.11 -8.87 9.51
N SER A 44 -12.19 -9.62 8.95
CA SER A 44 -12.47 -10.58 7.88
C SER A 44 -13.36 -11.73 8.36
N PRO A 45 -14.27 -12.23 7.51
CA PRO A 45 -15.14 -13.34 7.86
C PRO A 45 -14.47 -14.73 7.71
N ASP A 46 -13.27 -14.81 7.14
CA ASP A 46 -12.45 -16.01 6.99
C ASP A 46 -11.43 -16.15 8.12
N ASP A 47 -10.58 -17.18 8.06
CA ASP A 47 -9.63 -17.50 9.12
C ASP A 47 -8.29 -16.72 9.03
N VAL A 48 -8.22 -15.62 8.24
CA VAL A 48 -6.98 -14.84 8.03
C VAL A 48 -6.35 -14.39 9.34
N LEU A 49 -7.14 -14.02 10.35
CA LEU A 49 -6.61 -13.58 11.65
C LEU A 49 -5.82 -14.70 12.36
N SER A 50 -6.34 -15.92 12.38
CA SER A 50 -5.65 -17.08 12.94
C SER A 50 -4.37 -17.37 12.18
N VAL A 51 -4.44 -17.36 10.85
CA VAL A 51 -3.29 -17.56 9.97
C VAL A 51 -2.18 -16.54 10.24
N LEU A 52 -2.55 -15.26 10.44
CA LEU A 52 -1.60 -14.19 10.75
C LEU A 52 -0.94 -14.36 12.11
N TYR A 53 -1.70 -14.76 13.15
CA TYR A 53 -1.13 -15.00 14.48
C TYR A 53 -0.18 -16.20 14.49
N ASP A 54 -0.56 -17.31 13.87
CA ASP A 54 0.28 -18.50 13.76
C ASP A 54 1.61 -18.21 13.04
N TYR A 55 1.57 -17.32 12.04
CA TYR A 55 2.78 -16.89 11.33
C TYR A 55 3.62 -15.90 12.16
N ALA A 56 2.98 -14.97 12.89
CA ALA A 56 3.66 -14.00 13.74
C ALA A 56 4.41 -14.64 14.91
N ASP A 57 3.90 -15.75 15.45
CA ASP A 57 4.58 -16.52 16.50
C ASP A 57 5.96 -17.04 16.07
N GLN A 58 6.18 -17.20 14.77
CA GLN A 58 7.43 -17.69 14.19
C GLN A 58 8.29 -16.58 13.55
N HIS A 59 7.72 -15.38 13.36
CA HIS A 59 8.35 -14.30 12.59
C HIS A 59 8.21 -12.94 13.28
N SER A 60 9.27 -12.54 14.00
CA SER A 60 9.29 -11.31 14.81
C SER A 60 9.17 -10.00 14.04
N PHE A 61 9.27 -10.04 12.70
CA PHE A 61 9.07 -8.86 11.85
C PHE A 61 7.58 -8.55 11.60
N LEU A 62 6.66 -9.50 11.88
CA LEU A 62 5.24 -9.33 11.65
C LEU A 62 4.52 -8.79 12.86
N ASN A 63 3.77 -7.72 12.68
CA ASN A 63 2.82 -7.16 13.63
C ASN A 63 1.40 -7.37 13.08
N VAL A 64 0.52 -7.93 13.89
CA VAL A 64 -0.88 -8.16 13.53
C VAL A 64 -1.76 -7.15 14.25
N ILE A 65 -2.58 -6.43 13.50
CA ILE A 65 -3.55 -5.47 14.01
C ILE A 65 -4.94 -6.01 13.66
N ASP A 66 -5.80 -6.15 14.67
CA ASP A 66 -7.15 -6.65 14.50
C ASP A 66 -8.18 -5.55 14.73
N LEU A 67 -9.03 -5.28 13.73
CA LEU A 67 -10.09 -4.28 13.82
C LEU A 67 -11.41 -4.92 14.27
N THR A 68 -12.10 -4.25 15.16
CA THR A 68 -13.33 -4.76 15.78
C THR A 68 -14.53 -4.89 14.84
N ARG A 69 -14.45 -4.31 13.65
CA ARG A 69 -15.42 -4.45 12.56
C ARG A 69 -14.75 -4.07 11.23
N ASN A 70 -15.39 -4.41 10.12
CA ASN A 70 -14.93 -3.93 8.81
C ASN A 70 -15.15 -2.42 8.69
N PHE A 71 -14.05 -1.67 8.52
CA PHE A 71 -14.02 -0.22 8.34
C PHE A 71 -13.64 0.17 6.91
N GLY A 72 -13.24 -0.79 6.08
CA GLY A 72 -12.78 -0.63 4.71
C GLY A 72 -11.27 -0.37 4.59
N GLN A 73 -10.76 -0.67 3.39
CA GLN A 73 -9.32 -0.69 3.08
C GLN A 73 -8.55 0.55 3.56
N HIS A 74 -9.04 1.75 3.25
CA HIS A 74 -8.33 2.98 3.66
C HIS A 74 -8.25 3.16 5.18
N ALA A 75 -9.28 2.72 5.91
CA ALA A 75 -9.23 2.78 7.37
C ALA A 75 -8.27 1.73 7.95
N ALA A 76 -8.23 0.53 7.38
CA ALA A 76 -7.25 -0.50 7.72
C ALA A 76 -5.81 0.00 7.42
N MET A 77 -5.58 0.61 6.25
CA MET A 77 -4.29 1.23 5.92
C MET A 77 -3.90 2.32 6.94
N MET A 78 -4.85 3.16 7.41
CA MET A 78 -4.59 4.16 8.47
C MET A 78 -4.19 3.49 9.79
N ALA A 79 -4.83 2.39 10.15
CA ALA A 79 -4.49 1.64 11.36
C ALA A 79 -3.06 1.09 11.28
N GLY A 80 -2.71 0.42 10.18
CA GLY A 80 -1.36 -0.09 9.94
C GLY A 80 -0.32 1.03 9.89
N LEU A 81 -0.64 2.14 9.23
CA LEU A 81 0.22 3.32 9.16
C LEU A 81 0.54 3.91 10.54
N SER A 82 -0.43 3.86 11.48
CA SER A 82 -0.24 4.37 12.83
C SER A 82 0.80 3.60 13.65
N GLN A 83 1.10 2.36 13.25
CA GLN A 83 2.10 1.49 13.87
C GLN A 83 3.45 1.52 13.15
N ALA A 84 3.51 2.08 11.94
CA ALA A 84 4.70 2.11 11.12
C ALA A 84 5.82 2.95 11.75
N LYS A 85 7.01 2.36 11.88
CA LYS A 85 8.22 2.95 12.51
C LYS A 85 9.35 3.17 11.52
N GLY A 86 9.21 2.67 10.29
CA GLY A 86 10.24 2.77 9.26
C GLY A 86 10.48 4.18 8.75
N ASP A 87 11.63 4.39 8.14
CA ASP A 87 11.98 5.62 7.43
C ASP A 87 11.14 5.77 6.16
N ILE A 88 10.78 4.63 5.56
CA ILE A 88 9.94 4.52 4.37
C ILE A 88 8.79 3.56 4.70
N VAL A 89 7.59 3.95 4.30
CA VAL A 89 6.38 3.12 4.37
C VAL A 89 6.03 2.63 2.97
N ILE A 90 5.67 1.35 2.87
CA ILE A 90 5.25 0.69 1.64
C ILE A 90 3.85 0.15 1.85
N PHE A 91 2.91 0.56 1.00
CA PHE A 91 1.59 -0.05 0.91
C PHE A 91 1.59 -1.12 -0.17
N LEU A 92 0.93 -2.23 0.09
CA LEU A 92 0.65 -3.28 -0.89
C LEU A 92 -0.62 -4.05 -0.51
N ASP A 93 -1.20 -4.74 -1.49
CA ASP A 93 -2.39 -5.56 -1.30
C ASP A 93 -2.03 -6.97 -0.78
N ASP A 94 -3.02 -7.68 -0.27
CA ASP A 94 -2.93 -9.02 0.32
C ASP A 94 -3.18 -10.17 -0.66
N ASP A 95 -3.29 -9.86 -1.98
CA ASP A 95 -3.70 -10.80 -3.03
C ASP A 95 -2.53 -11.34 -3.88
N GLY A 96 -1.30 -10.88 -3.62
CA GLY A 96 -0.09 -11.29 -4.34
C GLY A 96 0.04 -10.69 -5.75
N GLN A 97 -0.75 -9.67 -6.10
CA GLN A 97 -0.64 -9.02 -7.43
C GLN A 97 0.40 -7.89 -7.47
N CYS A 98 0.99 -7.54 -6.33
CA CYS A 98 2.06 -6.54 -6.29
C CYS A 98 3.38 -7.16 -6.73
N PRO A 99 4.06 -6.62 -7.76
CA PRO A 99 5.30 -7.20 -8.28
C PRO A 99 6.48 -6.90 -7.34
N MET A 100 6.68 -7.74 -6.32
CA MET A 100 7.72 -7.58 -5.30
C MET A 100 9.14 -7.61 -5.90
N ASP A 101 9.33 -8.20 -7.06
CA ASP A 101 10.61 -8.17 -7.78
C ASP A 101 11.08 -6.74 -8.10
N HIS A 102 10.14 -5.82 -8.30
CA HIS A 102 10.40 -4.41 -8.56
C HIS A 102 10.45 -3.52 -7.30
N LEU A 103 10.53 -4.11 -6.08
CA LEU A 103 10.57 -3.33 -4.84
C LEU A 103 11.71 -2.31 -4.84
N TRP A 104 12.91 -2.71 -5.25
CA TRP A 104 14.08 -1.81 -5.23
C TRP A 104 13.97 -0.68 -6.25
N GLU A 105 13.32 -0.92 -7.39
CA GLU A 105 13.00 0.10 -8.38
C GLU A 105 11.97 1.09 -7.83
N LEU A 106 10.95 0.59 -7.13
CA LEU A 106 9.97 1.43 -6.45
C LEU A 106 10.61 2.34 -5.41
N LEU A 107 11.61 1.86 -4.67
CA LEU A 107 12.29 2.62 -3.61
C LEU A 107 13.36 3.59 -4.14
N ALA A 108 13.87 3.37 -5.34
CA ALA A 108 14.99 4.14 -5.89
C ALA A 108 14.73 5.66 -5.92
N PRO A 109 13.57 6.17 -6.40
CA PRO A 109 13.30 7.60 -6.44
C PRO A 109 13.30 8.28 -5.07
N LEU A 110 13.00 7.53 -4.00
CA LEU A 110 12.95 8.08 -2.64
C LEU A 110 14.34 8.40 -2.06
N LYS A 111 15.41 7.87 -2.67
CA LYS A 111 16.80 8.22 -2.34
C LYS A 111 17.17 9.61 -2.90
N ASP A 112 16.46 10.03 -3.91
CA ASP A 112 16.62 11.34 -4.55
C ASP A 112 15.64 12.38 -3.98
N ASP A 113 15.13 13.27 -4.80
CA ASP A 113 14.29 14.40 -4.39
C ASP A 113 12.77 14.06 -4.34
N TYR A 114 12.37 12.80 -4.52
CA TYR A 114 10.98 12.39 -4.44
C TYR A 114 10.58 11.98 -3.02
N ASP A 115 9.33 12.25 -2.69
CA ASP A 115 8.76 11.95 -1.37
C ASP A 115 7.83 10.73 -1.41
N VAL A 116 7.26 10.47 -2.59
CA VAL A 116 6.34 9.36 -2.88
C VAL A 116 6.76 8.71 -4.19
N SER A 117 6.65 7.40 -4.25
CA SER A 117 6.89 6.59 -5.44
C SER A 117 5.68 5.67 -5.67
N LEU A 118 5.11 5.71 -6.87
CA LEU A 118 3.92 4.96 -7.25
C LEU A 118 4.25 3.97 -8.37
N ALA A 119 3.87 2.72 -8.20
CA ALA A 119 3.91 1.74 -9.27
C ALA A 119 2.92 2.13 -10.37
N GLN A 120 3.38 2.11 -11.62
CA GLN A 120 2.56 2.38 -12.80
C GLN A 120 2.53 1.12 -13.66
N TYR A 121 1.41 0.41 -13.64
CA TYR A 121 1.21 -0.75 -14.49
C TYR A 121 0.93 -0.32 -15.93
N GLN A 122 1.62 -0.91 -16.89
CA GLN A 122 1.29 -0.77 -18.30
C GLN A 122 0.14 -1.74 -18.59
N PHE A 123 -1.08 -1.25 -18.51
CA PHE A 123 -2.23 -2.03 -18.94
C PHE A 123 -2.21 -2.11 -20.47
N GLU A 124 -1.68 -3.20 -21.04
CA GLU A 124 -2.00 -3.57 -22.41
C GLU A 124 -3.49 -3.87 -22.50
N ASP A 125 -4.18 -3.11 -23.37
CA ASP A 125 -5.58 -3.18 -23.79
C ASP A 125 -6.44 -4.34 -23.20
N ARG A 126 -6.81 -4.26 -21.93
CA ARG A 126 -7.96 -5.04 -21.46
C ARG A 126 -9.22 -4.43 -22.08
N LYS A 127 -9.95 -5.23 -22.85
CA LYS A 127 -11.28 -4.88 -23.39
C LYS A 127 -12.25 -4.62 -22.24
N GLU A 128 -12.18 -3.44 -21.64
CA GLU A 128 -13.11 -3.04 -20.60
C GLU A 128 -14.46 -2.66 -21.21
N SER A 129 -15.55 -2.99 -20.52
CA SER A 129 -16.89 -2.59 -20.93
C SER A 129 -17.00 -1.07 -21.00
N PHE A 130 -17.59 -0.53 -22.09
CA PHE A 130 -17.77 0.90 -22.36
C PHE A 130 -18.41 1.65 -21.17
N PHE A 131 -19.37 1.05 -20.48
CA PHE A 131 -20.03 1.65 -19.31
C PHE A 131 -19.10 1.76 -18.09
N ARG A 132 -18.16 0.82 -17.92
CA ARG A 132 -17.17 0.85 -16.84
C ARG A 132 -16.12 1.92 -17.09
N ILE A 133 -15.71 2.10 -18.33
CA ILE A 133 -14.80 3.17 -18.76
C ILE A 133 -15.45 4.54 -18.56
N LEU A 134 -16.73 4.70 -18.88
CA LEU A 134 -17.44 5.97 -18.75
C LEU A 134 -17.62 6.36 -17.25
N GLY A 135 -18.00 5.40 -16.41
CA GLY A 135 -18.10 5.61 -14.95
C GLY A 135 -16.75 5.94 -14.30
N SER A 136 -15.68 5.25 -14.68
CA SER A 136 -14.31 5.52 -14.25
C SER A 136 -13.86 6.93 -14.64
N ARG A 137 -14.06 7.34 -15.89
CA ARG A 137 -13.67 8.69 -16.38
C ARG A 137 -14.40 9.82 -15.68
N LEU A 138 -15.68 9.65 -15.34
CA LEU A 138 -16.42 10.66 -14.58
C LEU A 138 -15.90 10.77 -13.14
N ASN A 139 -15.63 9.65 -12.51
CA ASN A 139 -15.02 9.60 -11.16
C ASN A 139 -13.63 10.23 -11.18
N ASP A 140 -12.78 9.86 -12.13
CA ASP A 140 -11.43 10.42 -12.30
C ASP A 140 -11.47 11.93 -12.55
N ALA A 141 -12.38 12.41 -13.40
CA ALA A 141 -12.52 13.84 -13.67
C ALA A 141 -12.93 14.62 -12.41
N MET A 142 -13.83 14.07 -11.59
CA MET A 142 -14.24 14.65 -10.32
C MET A 142 -13.09 14.66 -9.31
N ILE A 143 -12.36 13.56 -9.18
CA ILE A 143 -11.18 13.44 -8.31
C ILE A 143 -10.06 14.39 -8.78
N CYS A 144 -9.78 14.47 -10.07
CA CYS A 144 -8.79 15.40 -10.64
C CYS A 144 -9.16 16.86 -10.33
N SER A 145 -10.45 17.22 -10.41
CA SER A 145 -10.90 18.58 -10.14
C SER A 145 -10.88 18.95 -8.65
N LEU A 146 -11.19 17.98 -7.76
CA LEU A 146 -11.27 18.23 -6.32
C LEU A 146 -9.92 18.16 -5.61
N LEU A 147 -8.99 17.35 -6.12
CA LEU A 147 -7.70 17.08 -5.47
C LEU A 147 -6.49 17.62 -6.23
N ASP A 148 -6.70 18.39 -7.31
CA ASP A 148 -5.61 18.82 -8.21
C ASP A 148 -4.72 17.64 -8.67
N LYS A 149 -5.32 16.45 -8.82
CA LYS A 149 -4.62 15.25 -9.26
C LYS A 149 -4.22 15.40 -10.72
N PRO A 150 -2.95 15.17 -11.10
CA PRO A 150 -2.56 15.10 -12.50
C PRO A 150 -3.41 14.04 -13.24
N LYS A 151 -3.92 14.39 -14.43
CA LYS A 151 -4.83 13.52 -15.19
C LYS A 151 -4.23 12.17 -15.59
N ASP A 152 -2.91 12.14 -15.67
CA ASP A 152 -2.10 10.98 -16.07
C ASP A 152 -1.52 10.23 -14.87
N LEU A 153 -1.94 10.53 -13.63
CA LEU A 153 -1.50 9.85 -12.44
C LEU A 153 -2.49 8.76 -12.04
N TYR A 154 -2.11 7.51 -12.27
CA TYR A 154 -2.76 6.35 -11.67
C TYR A 154 -2.16 6.14 -10.27
N VAL A 155 -3.00 6.10 -9.25
CA VAL A 155 -2.57 5.78 -7.88
C VAL A 155 -2.77 4.28 -7.67
N SER A 156 -1.67 3.56 -7.60
CA SER A 156 -1.64 2.13 -7.34
C SER A 156 -1.55 1.88 -5.83
N ASN A 157 -2.11 0.78 -5.36
CA ASN A 157 -1.92 0.32 -3.97
C ASN A 157 -0.48 -0.12 -3.69
N PHE A 158 0.31 -0.46 -4.72
CA PHE A 158 1.74 -0.67 -4.57
C PHE A 158 2.48 0.66 -4.68
N MET A 159 2.78 1.24 -3.53
CA MET A 159 3.42 2.54 -3.40
C MET A 159 4.35 2.61 -2.21
N ALA A 160 5.33 3.50 -2.28
CA ALA A 160 6.26 3.77 -1.19
C ALA A 160 6.37 5.28 -0.94
N PHE A 161 6.55 5.67 0.31
CA PHE A 161 6.69 7.08 0.69
C PHE A 161 7.51 7.27 1.97
N LYS A 162 8.12 8.43 2.11
CA LYS A 162 8.92 8.80 3.29
C LYS A 162 8.02 8.96 4.53
N SER A 163 8.55 8.64 5.70
CA SER A 163 7.81 8.63 6.97
C SER A 163 7.15 9.96 7.34
N PHE A 164 7.65 11.11 6.87
CA PHE A 164 7.00 12.39 7.14
C PHE A 164 5.64 12.51 6.43
N ILE A 165 5.48 11.89 5.26
CA ILE A 165 4.17 11.78 4.56
C ILE A 165 3.18 10.97 5.42
N ALA A 166 3.64 9.86 6.02
CA ALA A 166 2.83 9.08 6.97
C ALA A 166 2.32 9.96 8.12
N LYS A 167 3.21 10.78 8.69
CA LYS A 167 2.86 11.71 9.77
C LYS A 167 1.83 12.76 9.35
N GLU A 168 1.92 13.28 8.13
CA GLU A 168 0.93 14.20 7.58
C GLU A 168 -0.44 13.53 7.37
N ILE A 169 -0.46 12.32 6.80
CA ILE A 169 -1.68 11.52 6.61
C ILE A 169 -2.36 11.26 7.96
N LEU A 170 -1.61 10.87 8.99
CA LEU A 170 -2.12 10.58 10.34
C LEU A 170 -2.68 11.80 11.09
N ARG A 171 -2.46 13.02 10.60
CA ARG A 171 -3.15 14.23 11.11
C ARG A 171 -4.63 14.28 10.74
N TYR A 172 -5.03 13.51 9.73
CA TYR A 172 -6.44 13.41 9.36
C TYR A 172 -7.22 12.65 10.45
N LYS A 173 -8.23 13.29 11.03
CA LYS A 173 -9.02 12.75 12.16
C LYS A 173 -10.50 12.56 11.83
N ASN A 174 -10.91 12.86 10.60
CA ASN A 174 -12.29 12.69 10.20
C ASN A 174 -12.59 11.22 9.81
N PRO A 175 -13.84 10.78 9.87
CA PRO A 175 -14.23 9.46 9.36
C PRO A 175 -13.99 9.36 7.85
N TYR A 176 -13.91 8.12 7.36
CA TYR A 176 -13.77 7.79 5.93
C TYR A 176 -12.53 8.43 5.28
N PRO A 177 -11.32 8.07 5.72
CA PRO A 177 -10.09 8.56 5.10
C PRO A 177 -10.03 8.13 3.63
N TYR A 178 -9.53 9.02 2.77
CA TYR A 178 -9.16 8.70 1.40
C TYR A 178 -7.65 8.92 1.25
N ILE A 179 -6.87 7.85 1.45
CA ILE A 179 -5.42 7.92 1.59
C ILE A 179 -4.75 8.52 0.36
N ASP A 180 -5.17 8.14 -0.85
CA ASP A 180 -4.61 8.67 -2.09
C ASP A 180 -4.72 10.20 -2.14
N GLY A 181 -5.89 10.72 -1.76
CA GLY A 181 -6.11 12.16 -1.68
C GLY A 181 -5.25 12.83 -0.60
N LEU A 182 -5.04 12.17 0.53
CA LEU A 182 -4.18 12.68 1.61
C LEU A 182 -2.71 12.71 1.16
N ILE A 183 -2.23 11.70 0.44
CA ILE A 183 -0.89 11.68 -0.16
C ILE A 183 -0.72 12.84 -1.15
N LEU A 184 -1.66 12.98 -2.10
CA LEU A 184 -1.61 14.03 -3.12
C LEU A 184 -1.63 15.45 -2.56
N ARG A 185 -2.23 15.63 -1.37
CA ARG A 185 -2.22 16.91 -0.64
C ARG A 185 -0.93 17.15 0.13
N SER A 186 -0.21 16.09 0.49
CA SER A 186 0.98 16.19 1.34
C SER A 186 2.24 16.60 0.57
N THR A 187 2.33 16.26 -0.72
CA THR A 187 3.50 16.59 -1.56
C THR A 187 3.17 16.67 -3.04
N ARG A 188 4.03 17.35 -3.80
CA ARG A 188 4.03 17.35 -5.27
C ARG A 188 5.21 16.53 -5.84
N LYS A 189 6.12 16.05 -4.99
CA LYS A 189 7.30 15.27 -5.37
C LYS A 189 6.96 13.79 -5.46
N ILE A 190 6.22 13.42 -6.50
CA ILE A 190 5.72 12.06 -6.74
C ILE A 190 6.40 11.48 -7.97
N ALA A 191 7.12 10.38 -7.80
CA ALA A 191 7.69 9.60 -8.87
C ALA A 191 6.68 8.56 -9.39
N LYS A 192 6.73 8.29 -10.69
CA LYS A 192 6.01 7.20 -11.35
C LYS A 192 7.03 6.17 -11.78
N VAL A 193 6.90 4.94 -11.29
CA VAL A 193 7.80 3.85 -11.62
C VAL A 193 7.05 2.85 -12.49
N PRO A 194 7.43 2.74 -13.79
CA PRO A 194 6.80 1.76 -14.67
C PRO A 194 7.09 0.35 -14.16
N MET A 195 6.06 -0.48 -14.00
CA MET A 195 6.16 -1.90 -13.70
C MET A 195 5.91 -2.66 -15.01
N GLN A 196 6.83 -3.53 -15.37
CA GLN A 196 6.64 -4.48 -16.48
C GLN A 196 6.26 -5.82 -15.86
N ASP A 197 5.28 -6.50 -16.45
CA ASP A 197 4.91 -7.88 -16.10
C ASP A 197 6.02 -8.86 -16.49
#